data_9b61a4f827e617a5fa3f7d018f18d2c2
#
_entry.id   9b61a4f827e617a5fa3f7d018f18d2c2
#
_cell.length_a   1.000
_cell.length_b   1.000
_cell.length_c   1.000
_cell.angle_alpha   90.00
_cell.angle_beta   90.00
_cell.angle_gamma   90.00
#
_symmetry.space_group_name_H-M   'P 1'
#
loop_
_entity.id
_entity.type
_entity.pdbx_description
1 polymer ?
#
loop_
_entity_poly.entity_id
_entity_poly.type
_entity_poly.pdbx_seq_one_letter_code
_entity_poly.pdbx_strand_id
1 'polypeptide(L)'
;MLHLLWLNLTREHSSRLECHIKPKAGEKPEHYLVRSSLSALAATLTGTASLCMHHIQDTGVPDFYKRIDRNLHHLLHLESGLPSGVDPLAGAYTLDYYTRNWTERIWNQLLEK
;
A
#
# COMPACT_ATOMS: atom_id res chain seq x y z
N MET A 1 -6.13 -3.04 7.58
CA MET A 1 -6.80 -2.14 8.53
C MET A 1 -7.54 -1.01 7.82
N LEU A 2 -6.87 -0.06 7.15
CA LEU A 2 -7.54 1.04 6.41
C LEU A 2 -8.58 0.52 5.40
N HIS A 3 -8.30 -0.58 4.73
CA HIS A 3 -9.21 -1.21 3.78
C HIS A 3 -10.52 -1.68 4.45
N LEU A 4 -10.47 -2.28 5.63
CA LEU A 4 -11.67 -2.71 6.38
C LEU A 4 -12.51 -1.52 6.85
N LEU A 5 -11.86 -0.46 7.36
CA LEU A 5 -12.57 0.77 7.72
C LEU A 5 -13.22 1.42 6.50
N TRP A 6 -12.51 1.46 5.38
CA TRP A 6 -13.00 1.99 4.12
C TRP A 6 -14.22 1.21 3.61
N LEU A 7 -14.17 -0.13 3.63
CA LEU A 7 -15.30 -0.97 3.25
C LEU A 7 -16.54 -0.74 4.12
N ASN A 8 -16.35 -0.53 5.42
CA ASN A 8 -17.46 -0.21 6.32
C ASN A 8 -18.07 1.16 6.06
N LEU A 9 -17.24 2.17 5.76
CA LEU A 9 -17.70 3.52 5.45
C LEU A 9 -18.37 3.64 4.08
N THR A 10 -17.94 2.81 3.12
CA THR A 10 -18.42 2.88 1.73
C THR A 10 -19.35 1.74 1.34
N ARG A 11 -19.95 1.09 2.32
CA ARG A 11 -20.78 -0.12 2.15
C ARG A 11 -21.89 0.05 1.11
N GLU A 12 -22.41 1.26 0.96
CA GLU A 12 -23.47 1.60 0.00
C GLU A 12 -22.94 2.15 -1.33
N HIS A 13 -21.64 2.36 -1.46
CA HIS A 13 -21.02 2.95 -2.64
C HIS A 13 -19.91 2.05 -3.17
N SER A 14 -19.90 1.82 -4.48
CA SER A 14 -18.81 1.07 -5.15
C SER A 14 -17.55 1.92 -5.27
N SER A 15 -16.89 2.20 -4.16
CA SER A 15 -15.64 2.94 -4.12
C SER A 15 -14.45 2.01 -3.97
N ARG A 16 -13.35 2.33 -4.67
CA ARG A 16 -12.12 1.56 -4.66
C ARG A 16 -11.03 2.32 -3.91
N LEU A 17 -10.27 1.60 -3.09
CA LEU A 17 -9.13 2.17 -2.40
C LEU A 17 -7.92 2.19 -3.35
N GLU A 18 -7.38 3.39 -3.59
CA GLU A 18 -6.14 3.57 -4.32
C GLU A 18 -5.00 3.94 -3.38
N CYS A 19 -3.83 3.35 -3.59
CA CYS A 19 -2.64 3.64 -2.82
C CYS A 19 -1.65 4.46 -3.65
N HIS A 20 -1.29 5.65 -3.18
CA HIS A 20 -0.29 6.51 -3.80
C HIS A 20 0.97 6.58 -2.95
N ILE A 21 2.10 6.10 -3.49
CA ILE A 21 3.41 6.18 -2.85
C ILE A 21 4.15 7.38 -3.43
N LYS A 22 4.41 8.38 -2.58
CA LYS A 22 5.09 9.62 -2.98
C LYS A 22 6.45 9.76 -2.31
N PRO A 23 7.45 10.33 -2.99
CA PRO A 23 8.70 10.70 -2.37
C PRO A 23 8.47 11.81 -1.34
N LYS A 24 9.30 11.83 -0.29
CA LYS A 24 9.34 12.93 0.67
C LYS A 24 10.26 14.03 0.17
N ALA A 25 9.98 15.27 0.56
CA ALA A 25 10.86 16.40 0.22
C ALA A 25 12.29 16.15 0.73
N GLY A 26 13.28 16.28 -0.15
CA GLY A 26 14.69 16.06 0.17
C GLY A 26 15.09 14.60 0.41
N GLU A 27 14.22 13.64 0.11
CA GLU A 27 14.54 12.20 0.24
C GLU A 27 15.56 11.78 -0.82
N LYS A 28 16.63 11.10 -0.40
CA LYS A 28 17.60 10.53 -1.33
C LYS A 28 16.96 9.42 -2.16
N PRO A 29 17.31 9.30 -3.46
CA PRO A 29 16.70 8.29 -4.34
C PRO A 29 16.81 6.86 -3.83
N GLU A 30 17.94 6.49 -3.20
CA GLU A 30 18.15 5.17 -2.64
C GLU A 30 17.21 4.88 -1.45
N HIS A 31 17.00 5.85 -0.57
CA HIS A 31 16.09 5.73 0.56
C HIS A 31 14.62 5.63 0.09
N TYR A 32 14.29 6.45 -0.91
CA TYR A 32 12.97 6.36 -1.53
C TYR A 32 12.72 4.98 -2.11
N LEU A 33 13.69 4.41 -2.83
CA LEU A 33 13.56 3.09 -3.45
C LEU A 33 13.25 1.99 -2.42
N VAL A 34 14.01 1.94 -1.32
CA VAL A 34 13.76 0.96 -0.25
C VAL A 34 12.38 1.15 0.37
N ARG A 35 12.04 2.40 0.72
CA ARG A 35 10.75 2.71 1.32
C ARG A 35 9.58 2.43 0.38
N SER A 36 9.71 2.79 -0.90
CA SER A 36 8.66 2.59 -1.89
C SER A 36 8.43 1.10 -2.16
N SER A 37 9.49 0.29 -2.20
CA SER A 37 9.40 -1.16 -2.36
C SER A 37 8.61 -1.82 -1.22
N LEU A 38 8.94 -1.47 0.04
CA LEU A 38 8.22 -1.99 1.21
C LEU A 38 6.76 -1.50 1.25
N SER A 39 6.54 -0.24 0.86
CA SER A 39 5.17 0.31 0.81
C SER A 39 4.34 -0.33 -0.29
N ALA A 40 4.93 -0.61 -1.44
CA ALA A 40 4.27 -1.29 -2.54
C ALA A 40 3.90 -2.73 -2.17
N LEU A 41 4.82 -3.46 -1.52
CA LEU A 41 4.55 -4.78 -0.98
C LEU A 41 3.39 -4.76 0.03
N ALA A 42 3.43 -3.84 0.99
CA ALA A 42 2.36 -3.69 1.98
C ALA A 42 1.01 -3.36 1.33
N ALA A 43 0.97 -2.47 0.34
CA ALA A 43 -0.23 -2.14 -0.40
C ALA A 43 -0.80 -3.36 -1.15
N THR A 44 0.06 -4.15 -1.79
CA THR A 44 -0.33 -5.38 -2.49
C THR A 44 -0.92 -6.41 -1.52
N LEU A 45 -0.27 -6.61 -0.36
CA LEU A 45 -0.74 -7.53 0.69
C LEU A 45 -2.08 -7.09 1.31
N THR A 46 -2.38 -5.80 1.34
CA THR A 46 -3.66 -5.28 1.88
C THR A 46 -4.80 -5.28 0.87
N GLY A 47 -4.58 -5.73 -0.36
CA GLY A 47 -5.60 -5.84 -1.39
C GLY A 47 -6.11 -4.49 -1.91
N THR A 48 -5.23 -3.48 -2.02
CA THR A 48 -5.60 -2.21 -2.66
C THR A 48 -5.99 -2.43 -4.12
N ALA A 49 -7.02 -1.73 -4.58
CA ALA A 49 -7.53 -1.88 -5.95
C ALA A 49 -6.56 -1.33 -7.00
N SER A 50 -5.80 -0.30 -6.65
CA SER A 50 -4.74 0.23 -7.50
C SER A 50 -3.57 0.75 -6.68
N LEU A 51 -2.39 0.68 -7.26
CA LEU A 51 -1.13 1.15 -6.70
C LEU A 51 -0.46 2.11 -7.69
N CYS A 52 -0.24 3.34 -7.27
CA CYS A 52 0.45 4.35 -8.06
C CYS A 52 1.75 4.78 -7.38
N MET A 53 2.87 4.64 -8.06
CA MET A 53 4.17 5.09 -7.59
C MET A 53 4.56 6.39 -8.29
N HIS A 54 4.83 7.42 -7.49
CA HIS A 54 5.28 8.71 -8.01
C HIS A 54 6.79 8.79 -7.98
N HIS A 55 7.38 9.17 -9.10
CA HIS A 55 8.83 9.31 -9.20
C HIS A 55 9.32 10.59 -8.53
N ILE A 56 10.58 10.57 -8.09
CA ILE A 56 11.26 11.80 -7.66
C ILE A 56 11.42 12.68 -8.91
N GLN A 57 10.83 13.88 -8.86
CA GLN A 57 10.83 14.83 -9.99
C GLN A 57 12.06 15.72 -10.04
N ASP A 58 13.14 15.37 -9.36
CA ASP A 58 14.38 16.14 -9.40
C ASP A 58 15.08 15.94 -10.75
N THR A 59 15.53 17.03 -11.35
CA THR A 59 16.20 17.07 -12.66
C THR A 59 17.53 16.31 -12.70
N GLY A 60 18.07 15.91 -11.55
CA GLY A 60 19.29 15.14 -11.40
C GLY A 60 19.12 13.65 -11.11
N VAL A 61 17.87 13.15 -10.99
CA VAL A 61 17.66 11.73 -10.70
C VAL A 61 17.78 10.89 -11.97
N PRO A 62 18.73 9.92 -12.01
CA PRO A 62 18.90 9.06 -13.17
C PRO A 62 17.62 8.30 -13.54
N ASP A 63 17.36 8.12 -14.84
CA ASP A 63 16.22 7.35 -15.35
C ASP A 63 16.21 5.90 -14.89
N PHE A 64 17.35 5.41 -14.39
CA PHE A 64 17.49 4.14 -13.73
C PHE A 64 16.46 3.95 -12.58
N TYR A 65 16.29 4.94 -11.69
CA TYR A 65 15.34 4.85 -10.57
C TYR A 65 13.89 4.79 -11.04
N LYS A 66 13.54 5.58 -12.05
CA LYS A 66 12.21 5.53 -12.67
C LYS A 66 11.90 4.16 -13.29
N ARG A 67 12.92 3.52 -13.84
CA ARG A 67 12.83 2.19 -14.42
C ARG A 67 12.61 1.12 -13.35
N ILE A 68 13.30 1.24 -12.19
CA ILE A 68 13.12 0.32 -11.08
C ILE A 68 11.71 0.43 -10.52
N ASP A 69 11.20 1.65 -10.26
CA ASP A 69 9.84 1.85 -9.77
C ASP A 69 8.80 1.18 -10.68
N ARG A 70 8.97 1.29 -11.99
CA ARG A 70 8.10 0.66 -12.98
C ARG A 70 8.21 -0.86 -12.96
N ASN A 71 9.43 -1.37 -12.88
CA ASN A 71 9.70 -2.81 -12.83
C ASN A 71 9.21 -3.44 -11.52
N LEU A 72 9.16 -2.69 -10.43
CA LEU A 72 8.66 -3.16 -9.14
C LEU A 72 7.19 -3.65 -9.24
N HIS A 73 6.35 -2.96 -10.01
CA HIS A 73 4.98 -3.42 -10.27
C HIS A 73 4.97 -4.78 -10.97
N HIS A 74 5.85 -4.96 -11.97
CA HIS A 74 5.96 -6.24 -12.69
C HIS A 74 6.48 -7.36 -11.78
N LEU A 75 7.49 -7.08 -10.94
CA LEU A 75 8.01 -8.04 -9.97
C LEU A 75 6.93 -8.49 -8.98
N LEU A 76 6.20 -7.53 -8.39
CA LEU A 76 5.13 -7.83 -7.46
C LEU A 76 3.98 -8.59 -8.12
N HIS A 77 3.66 -8.29 -9.38
CA HIS A 77 2.55 -8.93 -10.07
C HIS A 77 2.91 -10.29 -10.66
N LEU A 78 4.06 -10.41 -11.31
CA LEU A 78 4.41 -11.58 -12.10
C LEU A 78 5.27 -12.60 -11.34
N GLU A 79 6.16 -12.13 -10.46
CA GLU A 79 7.15 -13.00 -9.83
C GLU A 79 6.83 -13.35 -8.38
N SER A 80 6.16 -12.44 -7.64
CA SER A 80 5.86 -12.71 -6.22
C SER A 80 4.68 -13.66 -5.99
N GLY A 81 3.84 -13.89 -7.02
CA GLY A 81 2.62 -14.69 -6.88
C GLY A 81 1.53 -14.10 -5.97
N LEU A 82 1.74 -12.90 -5.44
CA LEU A 82 0.81 -12.25 -4.49
C LEU A 82 -0.58 -11.97 -5.09
N PRO A 83 -0.73 -11.60 -6.38
CA PRO A 83 -2.05 -11.34 -6.97
C PRO A 83 -2.81 -12.60 -7.39
N SER A 84 -2.43 -13.77 -6.91
CA SER A 84 -3.02 -15.06 -7.34
C SER A 84 -4.49 -15.27 -6.89
N GLY A 85 -5.16 -14.25 -6.35
CA GLY A 85 -6.56 -14.34 -5.90
C GLY A 85 -6.75 -14.98 -4.52
N VAL A 86 -5.68 -15.43 -3.90
CA VAL A 86 -5.67 -15.94 -2.52
C VAL A 86 -5.03 -14.89 -1.62
N ASP A 87 -5.70 -14.51 -0.54
CA ASP A 87 -5.12 -13.61 0.46
C ASP A 87 -3.96 -14.31 1.18
N PRO A 88 -2.70 -13.87 0.98
CA PRO A 88 -1.53 -14.51 1.58
C PRO A 88 -1.46 -14.30 3.10
N LEU A 89 -2.24 -13.38 3.65
CA LEU A 89 -2.29 -13.06 5.08
C LEU A 89 -3.47 -13.73 5.78
N ALA A 90 -4.34 -14.42 5.04
CA ALA A 90 -5.52 -15.08 5.61
C ALA A 90 -5.11 -16.12 6.67
N GLY A 91 -5.76 -16.05 7.84
CA GLY A 91 -5.51 -16.99 8.94
C GLY A 91 -4.29 -16.67 9.81
N ALA A 92 -3.62 -15.56 9.59
CA ALA A 92 -2.53 -15.11 10.45
C ALA A 92 -3.07 -14.48 11.75
N TYR A 93 -3.15 -15.26 12.83
CA TYR A 93 -3.74 -14.83 14.13
C TYR A 93 -3.24 -13.48 14.64
N THR A 94 -1.93 -13.24 14.53
CA THR A 94 -1.33 -12.00 15.00
C THR A 94 -1.82 -10.80 14.20
N LEU A 95 -1.91 -10.94 12.88
CA LEU A 95 -2.40 -9.88 12.01
C LEU A 95 -3.88 -9.61 12.24
N ASP A 96 -4.69 -10.67 12.37
CA ASP A 96 -6.13 -10.56 12.66
C ASP A 96 -6.37 -9.87 14.00
N TYR A 97 -5.62 -10.24 15.04
CA TYR A 97 -5.70 -9.62 16.35
C TYR A 97 -5.38 -8.12 16.31
N TYR A 98 -4.26 -7.73 15.72
CA TYR A 98 -3.88 -6.32 15.62
C TYR A 98 -4.84 -5.54 14.71
N THR A 99 -5.27 -6.11 13.61
CA THR A 99 -6.21 -5.46 12.68
C THR A 99 -7.53 -5.16 13.40
N ARG A 100 -8.09 -6.12 14.15
CA ARG A 100 -9.32 -5.92 14.90
C ARG A 100 -9.17 -4.84 15.97
N ASN A 101 -8.17 -4.95 16.84
CA ASN A 101 -7.95 -3.98 17.91
C ASN A 101 -7.76 -2.56 17.40
N TRP A 102 -6.98 -2.40 16.34
CA TRP A 102 -6.72 -1.07 15.79
C TRP A 102 -7.95 -0.52 15.06
N THR A 103 -8.72 -1.36 14.41
CA THR A 103 -9.97 -0.95 13.76
C THR A 103 -10.96 -0.44 14.80
N GLU A 104 -11.15 -1.15 15.90
CA GLU A 104 -12.04 -0.72 17.00
C GLU A 104 -11.57 0.60 17.63
N ARG A 105 -10.28 0.75 17.89
CA ARG A 105 -9.72 2.00 18.47
C ARG A 105 -9.94 3.19 17.56
N ILE A 106 -9.66 3.05 16.27
CA ILE A 106 -9.84 4.13 15.29
C ILE A 106 -11.32 4.44 15.13
N TRP A 107 -12.18 3.43 15.09
CA TRP A 107 -13.61 3.61 14.99
C TRP A 107 -14.17 4.42 16.17
N ASN A 108 -13.79 4.06 17.40
CA ASN A 108 -14.19 4.79 18.59
C ASN A 108 -13.71 6.26 18.56
N GLN A 109 -12.48 6.51 18.13
CA GLN A 109 -11.97 7.87 17.97
C GLN A 109 -12.73 8.70 16.92
N LEU A 110 -13.27 8.05 15.89
CA LEU A 110 -14.09 8.74 14.88
C LEU A 110 -15.49 9.07 15.41
N LEU A 111 -16.04 8.25 16.29
CA LEU A 111 -17.37 8.46 16.88
C LEU A 111 -17.37 9.49 18.02
N GLU A 112 -16.23 9.72 18.66
CA GLU A 112 -16.05 10.71 19.74
C GLU A 112 -15.91 12.16 19.24
N LYS A 113 -15.84 12.38 17.93
CA LYS A 113 -15.78 13.71 17.29
C LYS A 113 -17.12 14.13 16.72
#